data_2de735ae52a63f7940691b51e1a8117c
#
_entry.id   2de735ae52a63f7940691b51e1a8117c
#
_cell.length_a   1.000
_cell.length_b   1.000
_cell.length_c   1.000
_cell.angle_alpha   90.00
_cell.angle_beta   90.00
_cell.angle_gamma   90.00
#
_symmetry.space_group_name_H-M   'P 1'
#
loop_
_entity.id
_entity.type
_entity.pdbx_description
1 polymer ?
#
loop_
_entity_poly.entity_id
_entity_poly.type
_entity_poly.pdbx_seq_one_letter_code
_entity_poly.pdbx_strand_id
1 'polypeptide(L)'
;MEVSSQAYLVKRVYGLTFDVGVFLNISPDHIGPIEHPTFEDYFYHKRLLMENSRAVVVNSDMDHFDILAEEVAEQDHDFYGSQSSNQVQNSKAFSFSVIGKLAGDYETQLIGRFNQENAVAAGLACLRLGASLEDIQKGIAKTRVPGRMEVLTQKNGAKVFIDYAHNGDSLKKLLSVVETHQTGTISLVLGSTGNKGESRRKDFGLLLEDHPEIQV
;
A
#
# COMPACT_ATOMS: atom_id res chain seq x y z
N MET A 1 11.15 4.51 7.95
CA MET A 1 10.49 4.08 9.22
C MET A 1 8.99 4.06 8.99
N GLU A 2 8.29 3.03 9.45
CA GLU A 2 6.82 3.01 9.43
C GLU A 2 6.27 3.81 10.63
N VAL A 3 5.33 4.72 10.37
CA VAL A 3 4.72 5.58 11.39
C VAL A 3 3.21 5.38 11.37
N SER A 4 2.70 4.76 12.43
CA SER A 4 1.25 4.56 12.60
C SER A 4 0.56 5.81 13.13
N SER A 5 -0.75 5.92 12.93
CA SER A 5 -1.58 6.97 13.55
C SER A 5 -1.43 7.00 15.08
N GLN A 6 -1.37 5.82 15.70
CA GLN A 6 -1.13 5.69 17.14
C GLN A 6 0.24 6.24 17.57
N ALA A 7 1.25 6.24 16.70
CA ALA A 7 2.55 6.83 17.04
C ALA A 7 2.43 8.33 17.33
N TYR A 8 1.53 9.02 16.64
CA TYR A 8 1.19 10.43 16.92
C TYR A 8 0.31 10.55 18.15
N LEU A 9 -0.74 9.75 18.26
CA LEU A 9 -1.66 9.77 19.40
C LEU A 9 -0.90 9.64 20.75
N VAL A 10 0.05 8.69 20.83
CA VAL A 10 0.85 8.47 22.05
C VAL A 10 2.22 9.13 22.00
N LYS A 11 2.45 10.11 21.10
CA LYS A 11 3.65 10.95 20.98
C LYS A 11 4.97 10.19 20.84
N ARG A 12 4.98 9.00 20.23
CA ARG A 12 6.20 8.20 20.00
C ARG A 12 7.21 8.89 19.06
N VAL A 13 6.71 9.74 18.15
CA VAL A 13 7.53 10.49 17.19
C VAL A 13 7.71 11.95 17.58
N TYR A 14 7.41 12.30 18.84
CA TYR A 14 7.56 13.66 19.33
C TYR A 14 9.01 14.15 19.19
N GLY A 15 9.18 15.34 18.60
CA GLY A 15 10.50 15.93 18.36
C GLY A 15 11.26 15.38 17.15
N LEU A 16 10.69 14.43 16.39
CA LEU A 16 11.25 14.01 15.13
C LEU A 16 10.68 14.86 13.98
N THR A 17 11.50 15.14 12.99
CA THR A 17 11.08 15.68 11.69
C THR A 17 11.64 14.77 10.60
N PHE A 18 10.80 14.33 9.67
CA PHE A 18 11.20 13.46 8.57
C PHE A 18 11.63 14.30 7.37
N ASP A 19 12.63 13.83 6.64
CA ASP A 19 13.03 14.46 5.38
C ASP A 19 11.96 14.26 4.31
N VAL A 20 11.38 13.05 4.27
CA VAL A 20 10.27 12.71 3.35
C VAL A 20 9.21 11.89 4.07
N GLY A 21 7.97 12.37 4.08
CA GLY A 21 6.79 11.63 4.48
C GLY A 21 6.13 10.98 3.27
N VAL A 22 5.71 9.71 3.40
CA VAL A 22 5.02 8.99 2.31
C VAL A 22 3.64 8.57 2.79
N PHE A 23 2.59 9.01 2.10
CA PHE A 23 1.22 8.65 2.39
C PHE A 23 0.65 7.78 1.27
N LEU A 24 0.47 6.50 1.55
CA LEU A 24 0.11 5.49 0.55
C LEU A 24 -1.40 5.39 0.33
N ASN A 25 -2.14 5.23 1.42
CA ASN A 25 -3.60 5.10 1.40
C ASN A 25 -4.19 5.27 2.80
N ILE A 26 -5.52 5.39 2.85
CA ILE A 26 -6.31 5.30 4.07
C ILE A 26 -7.62 4.56 3.75
N SER A 27 -8.05 3.75 4.69
CA SER A 27 -9.37 3.14 4.72
C SER A 27 -9.83 3.05 6.17
N PRO A 28 -11.13 2.94 6.45
CA PRO A 28 -11.63 2.76 7.81
C PRO A 28 -10.98 1.54 8.47
N ASP A 29 -10.09 1.79 9.42
CA ASP A 29 -9.39 0.78 10.21
C ASP A 29 -8.98 1.39 11.56
N HIS A 30 -8.55 0.59 12.50
CA HIS A 30 -8.10 1.08 13.81
C HIS A 30 -9.14 1.93 14.58
N ILE A 31 -10.43 1.67 14.35
CA ILE A 31 -11.53 2.34 15.05
C ILE A 31 -12.03 1.41 16.15
N GLY A 32 -11.97 1.85 17.39
CA GLY A 32 -12.39 1.05 18.53
C GLY A 32 -12.03 1.67 19.88
N PRO A 33 -12.50 1.07 20.99
CA PRO A 33 -12.35 1.64 22.34
C PRO A 33 -10.91 1.84 22.82
N ILE A 34 -9.97 1.07 22.25
CA ILE A 34 -8.53 1.10 22.60
C ILE A 34 -7.65 1.67 21.48
N GLU A 35 -8.26 2.13 20.42
CA GLU A 35 -7.60 2.70 19.26
C GLU A 35 -8.12 4.12 19.03
N HIS A 36 -8.58 4.45 17.83
CA HIS A 36 -9.20 5.75 17.55
C HIS A 36 -10.72 5.70 17.77
N PRO A 37 -11.33 6.70 18.40
CA PRO A 37 -12.77 6.69 18.64
C PRO A 37 -13.59 6.81 17.35
N THR A 38 -13.07 7.49 16.34
CA THR A 38 -13.73 7.70 15.04
C THR A 38 -12.73 7.64 13.89
N PHE A 39 -13.24 7.56 12.65
CA PHE A 39 -12.41 7.63 11.46
C PHE A 39 -11.73 9.01 11.32
N GLU A 40 -12.41 10.08 11.66
CA GLU A 40 -11.88 11.45 11.59
C GLU A 40 -10.67 11.61 12.53
N ASP A 41 -10.74 11.06 13.75
CA ASP A 41 -9.63 11.04 14.70
C ASP A 41 -8.45 10.20 14.16
N TYR A 42 -8.74 9.04 13.59
CA TYR A 42 -7.75 8.19 12.95
C TYR A 42 -7.07 8.90 11.77
N PHE A 43 -7.86 9.50 10.88
CA PHE A 43 -7.35 10.24 9.73
C PHE A 43 -6.55 11.47 10.15
N TYR A 44 -7.05 12.25 11.12
CA TYR A 44 -6.32 13.38 11.69
C TYR A 44 -4.91 12.97 12.13
N HIS A 45 -4.79 11.93 12.96
CA HIS A 45 -3.49 11.49 13.45
C HIS A 45 -2.58 10.93 12.32
N LYS A 46 -3.14 10.36 11.28
CA LYS A 46 -2.33 9.95 10.11
C LYS A 46 -1.79 11.14 9.33
N ARG A 47 -2.57 12.19 9.17
CA ARG A 47 -2.18 13.41 8.43
C ARG A 47 -1.04 14.18 9.09
N LEU A 48 -0.87 14.06 10.41
CA LEU A 48 0.26 14.67 11.11
C LEU A 48 1.64 14.26 10.55
N LEU A 49 1.72 13.17 9.80
CA LEU A 49 2.94 12.83 9.08
C LEU A 49 3.31 13.89 8.04
N MET A 50 2.32 14.52 7.39
CA MET A 50 2.55 15.56 6.39
C MET A 50 3.17 16.80 7.06
N GLU A 51 2.59 17.27 8.16
CA GLU A 51 3.10 18.41 8.92
C GLU A 51 4.50 18.14 9.51
N ASN A 52 4.78 16.86 9.83
CA ASN A 52 6.04 16.43 10.45
C ASN A 52 7.13 16.06 9.43
N SER A 53 6.93 16.37 8.15
CA SER A 53 7.84 16.05 7.06
C SER A 53 8.24 17.31 6.28
N ARG A 54 9.50 17.39 5.83
CA ARG A 54 9.99 18.50 5.00
C ARG A 54 9.45 18.45 3.58
N ALA A 55 9.33 17.26 3.04
CA ALA A 55 8.72 16.98 1.75
C ALA A 55 7.79 15.77 1.85
N VAL A 56 6.84 15.65 0.94
CA VAL A 56 5.85 14.56 0.99
C VAL A 56 5.64 13.90 -0.36
N VAL A 57 5.29 12.61 -0.31
CA VAL A 57 4.86 11.82 -1.47
C VAL A 57 3.49 11.26 -1.15
N VAL A 58 2.49 11.59 -1.96
CA VAL A 58 1.08 11.26 -1.68
C VAL A 58 0.46 10.53 -2.87
N ASN A 59 -0.29 9.47 -2.58
CA ASN A 59 -1.07 8.75 -3.57
C ASN A 59 -2.33 9.55 -3.96
N SER A 60 -2.47 9.90 -5.24
CA SER A 60 -3.64 10.63 -5.75
C SER A 60 -4.87 9.74 -5.97
N ASP A 61 -4.72 8.42 -5.93
CA ASP A 61 -5.82 7.46 -6.13
C ASP A 61 -6.45 7.00 -4.80
N MET A 62 -6.00 7.55 -3.67
CA MET A 62 -6.54 7.22 -2.36
C MET A 62 -7.82 7.99 -2.05
N ASP A 63 -8.65 7.44 -1.17
CA ASP A 63 -9.80 8.16 -0.61
C ASP A 63 -9.32 9.41 0.15
N HIS A 64 -10.09 10.49 0.08
CA HIS A 64 -9.79 11.77 0.73
C HIS A 64 -8.49 12.47 0.24
N PHE A 65 -8.03 12.14 -0.97
CA PHE A 65 -6.84 12.77 -1.55
C PHE A 65 -6.95 14.30 -1.64
N ASP A 66 -8.13 14.81 -1.97
CA ASP A 66 -8.43 16.25 -2.07
C ASP A 66 -8.04 17.02 -0.79
N ILE A 67 -8.36 16.45 0.38
CA ILE A 67 -8.00 17.04 1.68
C ILE A 67 -6.47 17.10 1.83
N LEU A 68 -5.76 16.03 1.49
CA LEU A 68 -4.29 16.02 1.60
C LEU A 68 -3.64 16.92 0.56
N ALA A 69 -4.17 16.97 -0.66
CA ALA A 69 -3.65 17.83 -1.72
C ALA A 69 -3.74 19.32 -1.32
N GLU A 70 -4.83 19.73 -0.68
CA GLU A 70 -5.00 21.07 -0.16
C GLU A 70 -4.03 21.37 0.99
N GLU A 71 -3.87 20.45 1.94
CA GLU A 71 -2.96 20.61 3.08
C GLU A 71 -1.49 20.74 2.68
N VAL A 72 -1.06 20.03 1.64
CA VAL A 72 0.35 20.03 1.22
C VAL A 72 0.64 20.99 0.06
N ALA A 73 -0.34 21.81 -0.36
CA ALA A 73 -0.21 22.69 -1.54
C ALA A 73 1.00 23.62 -1.47
N GLU A 74 1.33 24.12 -0.29
CA GLU A 74 2.48 25.03 -0.06
C GLU A 74 3.75 24.27 0.36
N GLN A 75 3.68 22.96 0.55
CA GLN A 75 4.81 22.10 0.92
C GLN A 75 5.47 21.52 -0.31
N ASP A 76 6.75 21.17 -0.22
CA ASP A 76 7.42 20.42 -1.29
C ASP A 76 6.82 19.02 -1.39
N HIS A 77 6.15 18.72 -2.51
CA HIS A 77 5.38 17.50 -2.66
C HIS A 77 5.54 16.84 -4.03
N ASP A 78 5.27 15.53 -4.07
CA ASP A 78 5.02 14.75 -5.27
C ASP A 78 3.74 13.95 -5.11
N PHE A 79 2.89 14.00 -6.11
CA PHE A 79 1.76 13.09 -6.24
C PHE A 79 2.10 11.96 -7.21
N TYR A 80 1.62 10.76 -6.90
CA TYR A 80 1.65 9.62 -7.81
C TYR A 80 0.27 8.95 -7.86
N GLY A 81 -0.03 8.24 -8.94
CA GLY A 81 -1.33 7.60 -9.15
C GLY A 81 -1.83 7.80 -10.57
N SER A 82 -3.03 7.31 -10.87
CA SER A 82 -3.57 7.23 -12.22
C SER A 82 -3.85 8.60 -12.87
N GLN A 83 -4.05 9.64 -12.06
CA GLN A 83 -4.36 11.01 -12.50
C GLN A 83 -3.22 12.00 -12.24
N SER A 84 -2.08 11.53 -11.73
CA SER A 84 -0.93 12.40 -11.44
C SER A 84 0.09 12.40 -12.58
N SER A 85 1.12 13.24 -12.46
CA SER A 85 2.25 13.25 -13.39
C SER A 85 3.17 12.02 -13.24
N ASN A 86 3.14 11.34 -12.10
CA ASN A 86 3.94 10.14 -11.83
C ASN A 86 3.04 8.90 -11.84
N GLN A 87 3.01 8.18 -12.95
CA GLN A 87 2.07 7.07 -13.17
C GLN A 87 2.78 5.79 -13.56
N VAL A 88 2.22 4.67 -13.08
CA VAL A 88 2.54 3.34 -13.59
C VAL A 88 1.85 3.13 -14.93
N GLN A 89 2.62 2.70 -15.92
CA GLN A 89 2.18 2.34 -17.26
C GLN A 89 2.60 0.89 -17.58
N ASN A 90 1.99 0.29 -18.60
CA ASN A 90 2.40 -1.02 -19.12
C ASN A 90 2.59 -2.10 -18.03
N SER A 91 1.70 -2.11 -17.03
CA SER A 91 1.76 -3.03 -15.89
C SER A 91 1.67 -4.50 -16.33
N LYS A 92 2.69 -5.28 -15.98
CA LYS A 92 2.76 -6.74 -16.11
C LYS A 92 3.12 -7.35 -14.76
N ALA A 93 3.10 -8.66 -14.65
CA ALA A 93 3.36 -9.34 -13.37
C ALA A 93 4.70 -8.94 -12.72
N PHE A 94 5.78 -8.86 -13.49
CA PHE A 94 7.14 -8.60 -12.99
C PHE A 94 7.83 -7.42 -13.67
N SER A 95 7.09 -6.61 -14.43
CA SER A 95 7.64 -5.42 -15.07
C SER A 95 6.57 -4.36 -15.26
N PHE A 96 6.99 -3.10 -15.29
CA PHE A 96 6.12 -1.95 -15.57
C PHE A 96 6.98 -0.79 -16.07
N SER A 97 6.35 0.20 -16.66
CA SER A 97 7.00 1.48 -16.95
C SER A 97 6.40 2.60 -16.10
N VAL A 98 7.14 3.66 -15.91
CA VAL A 98 6.71 4.84 -15.19
C VAL A 98 6.87 6.06 -16.09
N ILE A 99 5.91 6.98 -16.04
CA ILE A 99 6.04 8.33 -16.57
C ILE A 99 6.24 9.32 -15.44
N GLY A 100 6.77 10.51 -15.71
CA GLY A 100 7.04 11.55 -14.73
C GLY A 100 8.48 11.56 -14.24
N LYS A 101 8.70 11.90 -12.97
CA LYS A 101 10.05 12.05 -12.38
C LYS A 101 10.88 10.76 -12.38
N LEU A 102 10.20 9.61 -12.36
CA LEU A 102 10.82 8.29 -12.42
C LEU A 102 10.68 7.64 -13.81
N ALA A 103 10.59 8.44 -14.89
CA ALA A 103 10.36 7.91 -16.23
C ALA A 103 11.37 6.82 -16.61
N GLY A 104 10.87 5.65 -17.02
CA GLY A 104 11.69 4.50 -17.42
C GLY A 104 10.97 3.18 -17.23
N ASP A 105 11.68 2.10 -17.58
CA ASP A 105 11.20 0.73 -17.43
C ASP A 105 11.77 0.09 -16.16
N TYR A 106 10.95 -0.69 -15.48
CA TYR A 106 11.25 -1.31 -14.19
C TYR A 106 10.94 -2.81 -14.20
N GLU A 107 11.80 -3.56 -13.54
CA GLU A 107 11.54 -4.93 -13.13
C GLU A 107 11.18 -4.96 -11.65
N THR A 108 10.37 -5.93 -11.22
CA THR A 108 9.99 -6.12 -9.82
C THR A 108 9.86 -7.59 -9.49
N GLN A 109 10.05 -7.94 -8.23
CA GLN A 109 9.78 -9.27 -7.70
C GLN A 109 8.39 -9.35 -7.01
N LEU A 110 7.73 -8.21 -6.83
CA LEU A 110 6.45 -8.11 -6.15
C LEU A 110 5.32 -7.97 -7.17
N ILE A 111 4.43 -8.96 -7.21
CA ILE A 111 3.30 -9.00 -8.14
C ILE A 111 2.20 -8.04 -7.68
N GLY A 112 1.45 -7.53 -8.65
CA GLY A 112 0.28 -6.68 -8.44
C GLY A 112 0.56 -5.21 -8.65
N ARG A 113 -0.40 -4.53 -9.27
CA ARG A 113 -0.30 -3.11 -9.58
C ARG A 113 -0.05 -2.25 -8.34
N PHE A 114 -0.71 -2.56 -7.24
CA PHE A 114 -0.51 -1.83 -5.98
C PHE A 114 0.95 -1.90 -5.47
N ASN A 115 1.68 -3.00 -5.73
CA ASN A 115 3.10 -3.10 -5.40
C ASN A 115 3.96 -2.26 -6.34
N GLN A 116 3.59 -2.13 -7.61
CA GLN A 116 4.25 -1.23 -8.56
C GLN A 116 4.03 0.23 -8.16
N GLU A 117 2.83 0.59 -7.70
CA GLU A 117 2.51 1.91 -7.16
C GLU A 117 3.29 2.19 -5.85
N ASN A 118 3.40 1.21 -4.96
CA ASN A 118 4.27 1.31 -3.78
C ASN A 118 5.75 1.50 -4.17
N ALA A 119 6.21 0.85 -5.25
CA ALA A 119 7.56 1.03 -5.77
C ALA A 119 7.78 2.45 -6.32
N VAL A 120 6.77 3.05 -6.98
CA VAL A 120 6.83 4.45 -7.42
C VAL A 120 6.91 5.38 -6.20
N ALA A 121 6.10 5.16 -5.18
CA ALA A 121 6.14 5.96 -3.94
C ALA A 121 7.52 5.90 -3.28
N ALA A 122 8.08 4.71 -3.13
CA ALA A 122 9.42 4.50 -2.58
C ALA A 122 10.51 5.16 -3.46
N GLY A 123 10.38 5.01 -4.78
CA GLY A 123 11.30 5.62 -5.75
C GLY A 123 11.30 7.14 -5.68
N LEU A 124 10.13 7.77 -5.60
CA LEU A 124 10.00 9.23 -5.43
C LEU A 124 10.66 9.70 -4.13
N ALA A 125 10.44 8.97 -3.03
CA ALA A 125 11.09 9.29 -1.76
C ALA A 125 12.62 9.16 -1.86
N CYS A 126 13.14 8.11 -2.49
CA CYS A 126 14.56 7.92 -2.70
C CYS A 126 15.16 9.00 -3.62
N LEU A 127 14.44 9.39 -4.68
CA LEU A 127 14.86 10.46 -5.58
C LEU A 127 15.03 11.79 -4.83
N ARG A 128 14.09 12.12 -3.93
CA ARG A 128 14.18 13.30 -3.08
C ARG A 128 15.36 13.27 -2.11
N LEU A 129 15.77 12.08 -1.73
CA LEU A 129 16.96 11.87 -0.89
C LEU A 129 18.27 11.80 -1.71
N GLY A 130 18.22 12.06 -3.01
CA GLY A 130 19.39 12.15 -3.88
C GLY A 130 19.83 10.83 -4.52
N ALA A 131 19.02 9.77 -4.46
CA ALA A 131 19.31 8.54 -5.19
C ALA A 131 19.20 8.77 -6.72
N SER A 132 20.08 8.12 -7.49
CA SER A 132 19.98 8.12 -8.96
C SER A 132 18.83 7.24 -9.45
N LEU A 133 18.30 7.52 -10.64
CA LEU A 133 17.28 6.66 -11.27
C LEU A 133 17.79 5.21 -11.43
N GLU A 134 19.06 5.04 -11.78
CA GLU A 134 19.68 3.73 -11.93
C GLU A 134 19.68 2.94 -10.61
N ASP A 135 20.01 3.60 -9.49
CA ASP A 135 20.01 2.96 -8.18
C ASP A 135 18.59 2.61 -7.72
N ILE A 136 17.62 3.47 -8.00
CA ILE A 136 16.20 3.23 -7.73
C ILE A 136 15.71 2.01 -8.53
N GLN A 137 16.01 1.93 -9.83
CA GLN A 137 15.65 0.79 -10.68
C GLN A 137 16.26 -0.51 -10.16
N LYS A 138 17.56 -0.49 -9.83
CA LYS A 138 18.26 -1.65 -9.24
C LYS A 138 17.67 -2.05 -7.88
N GLY A 139 17.31 -1.09 -7.06
CA GLY A 139 16.67 -1.30 -5.76
C GLY A 139 15.32 -2.01 -5.91
N ILE A 140 14.45 -1.48 -6.76
CA ILE A 140 13.12 -2.04 -7.03
C ILE A 140 13.24 -3.47 -7.58
N ALA A 141 14.13 -3.71 -8.55
CA ALA A 141 14.32 -5.02 -9.16
C ALA A 141 14.77 -6.11 -8.16
N LYS A 142 15.48 -5.74 -7.11
CA LYS A 142 15.99 -6.66 -6.08
C LYS A 142 15.10 -6.79 -4.86
N THR A 143 14.14 -5.88 -4.69
CA THR A 143 13.31 -5.83 -3.49
C THR A 143 12.42 -7.07 -3.40
N ARG A 144 12.49 -7.75 -2.25
CA ARG A 144 11.59 -8.83 -1.84
C ARG A 144 11.12 -8.54 -0.42
N VAL A 145 9.83 -8.71 -0.19
CA VAL A 145 9.25 -8.51 1.13
C VAL A 145 8.56 -9.82 1.52
N PRO A 146 9.13 -10.60 2.46
CA PRO A 146 8.53 -11.84 2.91
C PRO A 146 7.09 -11.62 3.38
N GLY A 147 6.17 -12.52 2.98
CA GLY A 147 4.77 -12.41 3.32
C GLY A 147 4.01 -11.27 2.62
N ARG A 148 4.56 -10.70 1.54
CA ARG A 148 3.88 -9.71 0.69
C ARG A 148 3.85 -10.20 -0.74
N MET A 149 2.72 -10.74 -1.18
CA MET A 149 2.53 -11.33 -2.52
C MET A 149 3.66 -12.30 -2.90
N GLU A 150 4.16 -13.05 -1.91
CA GLU A 150 5.16 -14.09 -2.14
C GLU A 150 4.50 -15.26 -2.86
N VAL A 151 5.05 -15.67 -4.00
CA VAL A 151 4.48 -16.74 -4.83
C VAL A 151 5.39 -17.94 -4.82
N LEU A 152 4.85 -19.06 -4.36
CA LEU A 152 5.51 -20.37 -4.41
C LEU A 152 4.79 -21.26 -5.43
N THR A 153 5.54 -21.93 -6.28
CA THR A 153 4.98 -22.91 -7.22
C THR A 153 5.27 -24.31 -6.71
N GLN A 154 4.24 -25.09 -6.51
CA GLN A 154 4.34 -26.50 -6.10
C GLN A 154 4.68 -27.42 -7.30
N LYS A 155 5.13 -28.64 -7.00
CA LYS A 155 5.50 -29.65 -8.03
C LYS A 155 4.34 -30.02 -8.96
N ASN A 156 3.10 -29.92 -8.50
CA ASN A 156 1.89 -30.18 -9.29
C ASN A 156 1.42 -28.96 -10.11
N GLY A 157 2.18 -27.83 -10.09
CA GLY A 157 1.85 -26.60 -10.79
C GLY A 157 0.95 -25.64 -9.99
N ALA A 158 0.43 -26.04 -8.83
CA ALA A 158 -0.35 -25.16 -7.98
C ALA A 158 0.50 -23.98 -7.48
N LYS A 159 -0.09 -22.80 -7.43
CA LYS A 159 0.54 -21.60 -6.89
C LYS A 159 0.02 -21.33 -5.49
N VAL A 160 0.93 -21.02 -4.58
CA VAL A 160 0.61 -20.57 -3.22
C VAL A 160 1.01 -19.10 -3.12
N PHE A 161 0.04 -18.25 -2.81
CA PHE A 161 0.26 -16.83 -2.57
C PHE A 161 0.29 -16.61 -1.06
N ILE A 162 1.35 -15.98 -0.57
CA ILE A 162 1.49 -15.63 0.84
C ILE A 162 1.46 -14.12 0.95
N ASP A 163 0.46 -13.61 1.66
CA ASP A 163 0.28 -12.16 1.84
C ASP A 163 -0.16 -11.83 3.28
N TYR A 164 0.04 -10.61 3.67
CA TYR A 164 -0.34 -10.07 4.98
C TYR A 164 -1.71 -9.39 4.95
N ALA A 165 -2.53 -9.63 3.95
CA ALA A 165 -3.88 -9.07 3.87
C ALA A 165 -4.67 -9.42 5.15
N HIS A 166 -5.17 -8.40 5.85
CA HIS A 166 -5.80 -8.55 7.16
C HIS A 166 -7.04 -7.68 7.37
N ASN A 167 -7.52 -7.02 6.30
CA ASN A 167 -8.79 -6.30 6.25
C ASN A 167 -9.44 -6.48 4.88
N GLY A 168 -10.71 -6.07 4.72
CA GLY A 168 -11.48 -6.30 3.50
C GLY A 168 -10.84 -5.68 2.25
N ASP A 169 -10.32 -4.46 2.34
CA ASP A 169 -9.69 -3.78 1.21
C ASP A 169 -8.41 -4.49 0.74
N SER A 170 -7.55 -4.90 1.67
CA SER A 170 -6.33 -5.65 1.34
C SER A 170 -6.64 -7.04 0.78
N LEU A 171 -7.67 -7.73 1.29
CA LEU A 171 -8.09 -9.02 0.75
C LEU A 171 -8.67 -8.87 -0.66
N LYS A 172 -9.47 -7.84 -0.92
CA LYS A 172 -9.99 -7.55 -2.27
C LYS A 172 -8.85 -7.34 -3.29
N LYS A 173 -7.84 -6.56 -2.92
CA LYS A 173 -6.65 -6.34 -3.76
C LYS A 173 -5.86 -7.63 -4.00
N LEU A 174 -5.70 -8.46 -2.97
CA LEU A 174 -5.06 -9.78 -3.09
C LEU A 174 -5.83 -10.67 -4.07
N LEU A 175 -7.14 -10.83 -3.88
CA LEU A 175 -7.98 -11.68 -4.74
C LEU A 175 -7.94 -11.21 -6.20
N SER A 176 -8.01 -9.92 -6.47
CA SER A 176 -7.93 -9.39 -7.84
C SER A 176 -6.63 -9.79 -8.56
N VAL A 177 -5.51 -9.92 -7.83
CA VAL A 177 -4.26 -10.42 -8.41
C VAL A 177 -4.28 -11.94 -8.57
N VAL A 178 -4.75 -12.68 -7.56
CA VAL A 178 -4.81 -14.15 -7.60
C VAL A 178 -5.68 -14.63 -8.77
N GLU A 179 -6.84 -14.00 -8.98
CA GLU A 179 -7.75 -14.32 -10.08
C GLU A 179 -7.10 -14.15 -11.46
N THR A 180 -6.22 -13.19 -11.66
CA THR A 180 -5.49 -13.06 -12.94
C THR A 180 -4.51 -14.21 -13.20
N HIS A 181 -4.17 -14.98 -12.17
CA HIS A 181 -3.26 -16.12 -12.24
C HIS A 181 -3.98 -17.46 -12.08
N GLN A 182 -5.31 -17.44 -11.90
CA GLN A 182 -6.12 -18.61 -11.66
C GLN A 182 -6.21 -19.51 -12.90
N THR A 183 -5.98 -20.80 -12.70
CA THR A 183 -6.22 -21.85 -13.70
C THR A 183 -7.13 -22.97 -13.15
N GLY A 184 -7.56 -22.87 -11.90
CA GLY A 184 -8.37 -23.88 -11.21
C GLY A 184 -9.07 -23.27 -9.98
N THR A 185 -9.34 -24.09 -8.96
CA THR A 185 -10.00 -23.68 -7.74
C THR A 185 -9.09 -22.81 -6.87
N ILE A 186 -9.63 -21.75 -6.29
CA ILE A 186 -8.96 -20.95 -5.27
C ILE A 186 -9.35 -21.50 -3.89
N SER A 187 -8.34 -21.81 -3.07
CA SER A 187 -8.52 -22.11 -1.66
C SER A 187 -7.89 -21.00 -0.83
N LEU A 188 -8.67 -20.37 0.05
CA LEU A 188 -8.24 -19.27 0.89
C LEU A 188 -8.08 -19.72 2.35
N VAL A 189 -6.90 -19.52 2.92
CA VAL A 189 -6.66 -19.67 4.36
C VAL A 189 -6.61 -18.29 4.97
N LEU A 190 -7.58 -17.96 5.80
CA LEU A 190 -7.76 -16.63 6.37
C LEU A 190 -7.83 -16.71 7.89
N GLY A 191 -7.16 -15.79 8.57
CA GLY A 191 -7.23 -15.62 10.02
C GLY A 191 -7.55 -14.18 10.40
N SER A 192 -8.23 -14.02 11.55
CA SER A 192 -8.48 -12.70 12.14
C SER A 192 -7.92 -12.66 13.54
N THR A 193 -7.18 -11.60 13.86
CA THR A 193 -6.57 -11.45 15.19
C THR A 193 -7.61 -11.09 16.24
N GLY A 194 -7.59 -11.81 17.35
CA GLY A 194 -8.27 -11.66 18.64
C GLY A 194 -9.32 -10.55 18.78
N ASN A 195 -9.14 -9.69 19.78
CA ASN A 195 -10.09 -8.64 20.16
C ASN A 195 -9.98 -7.34 19.32
N LYS A 196 -9.12 -7.31 18.30
CA LYS A 196 -8.98 -6.18 17.38
C LYS A 196 -9.69 -6.50 16.07
N GLY A 197 -10.44 -5.53 15.56
CA GLY A 197 -10.99 -5.62 14.21
C GLY A 197 -12.19 -6.57 14.08
N GLU A 198 -13.18 -6.49 14.96
CA GLU A 198 -14.46 -7.19 14.75
C GLU A 198 -15.12 -6.80 13.43
N SER A 199 -15.03 -5.53 13.04
CA SER A 199 -15.47 -5.04 11.72
C SER A 199 -14.83 -5.81 10.57
N ARG A 200 -13.53 -6.13 10.66
CA ARG A 200 -12.79 -6.87 9.64
C ARG A 200 -13.38 -8.25 9.34
N ARG A 201 -13.92 -8.95 10.35
CA ARG A 201 -14.55 -10.27 10.15
C ARG A 201 -15.81 -10.15 9.32
N LYS A 202 -16.60 -9.09 9.57
CA LYS A 202 -17.79 -8.79 8.78
C LYS A 202 -17.42 -8.46 7.34
N ASP A 203 -16.39 -7.63 7.14
CA ASP A 203 -15.90 -7.24 5.81
C ASP A 203 -15.40 -8.46 5.02
N PHE A 204 -14.71 -9.40 5.68
CA PHE A 204 -14.32 -10.66 5.04
C PHE A 204 -15.53 -11.50 4.64
N GLY A 205 -16.54 -11.60 5.51
CA GLY A 205 -17.77 -12.34 5.20
C GLY A 205 -18.47 -11.77 3.98
N LEU A 206 -18.69 -10.45 3.97
CA LEU A 206 -19.34 -9.77 2.85
C LEU A 206 -18.57 -9.92 1.54
N LEU A 207 -17.25 -9.76 1.58
CA LEU A 207 -16.42 -9.94 0.39
C LEU A 207 -16.49 -11.36 -0.17
N LEU A 208 -16.48 -12.37 0.69
CA LEU A 208 -16.54 -13.78 0.29
C LEU A 208 -17.94 -14.23 -0.18
N GLU A 209 -19.01 -13.54 0.23
CA GLU A 209 -20.35 -13.74 -0.33
C GLU A 209 -20.38 -13.40 -1.84
N ASP A 210 -19.59 -12.43 -2.29
CA ASP A 210 -19.45 -12.05 -3.69
C ASP A 210 -18.55 -13.02 -4.49
N HIS A 211 -17.85 -13.94 -3.83
CA HIS A 211 -16.90 -14.89 -4.42
C HIS A 211 -17.22 -16.35 -4.02
N PRO A 212 -18.39 -16.89 -4.41
CA PRO A 212 -18.83 -18.22 -3.97
C PRO A 212 -17.96 -19.36 -4.52
N GLU A 213 -17.11 -19.10 -5.51
CA GLU A 213 -16.15 -20.04 -6.09
C GLU A 213 -14.92 -20.28 -5.22
N ILE A 214 -14.68 -19.42 -4.20
CA ILE A 214 -13.53 -19.52 -3.31
C ILE A 214 -13.85 -20.48 -2.15
N GLN A 215 -13.01 -21.47 -1.95
CA GLN A 215 -13.07 -22.35 -0.78
C GLN A 215 -12.29 -21.71 0.39
N VAL A 216 -12.97 -21.51 1.51
CA VAL A 216 -12.39 -20.92 2.71
C VAL A 216 -12.15 -21.99 3.77
#